data_1ca72f0cf0b5bf206e8427756a71e463
#
_entry.id   1ca72f0cf0b5bf206e8427756a71e463
#
_cell.length_a   1.000
_cell.length_b   1.000
_cell.length_c   1.000
_cell.angle_alpha   90.00
_cell.angle_beta   90.00
_cell.angle_gamma   90.00
#
_symmetry.space_group_name_H-M   'P 1'
#
loop_
_entity.id
_entity.type
_entity.pdbx_description
1 polymer ?
#
loop_
_entity_poly.entity_id
_entity_poly.type
_entity_poly.pdbx_seq_one_letter_code
_entity_poly.pdbx_strand_id
1 'polypeptide(L)'
;VWGFWRKPMRLTYGEAAYAMLHLLPEAERRAVYETFVYESGRAAFEIGFWLLDSRRAAAVDEKQVRCPVLVLAGAEDRITPAAIVRRVAHKYKDVATYREYAGHAHWVVGEPGWETIAESIRDWMQGLPAAG
;
A
#
# COMPACT_ATOMS: atom_id res chain seq x y z
N VAL A 1 14.86 -16.25 10.63
CA VAL A 1 15.40 -16.53 9.30
C VAL A 1 16.40 -15.43 8.93
N TRP A 2 17.67 -15.62 9.34
CA TRP A 2 18.73 -14.66 9.04
C TRP A 2 19.02 -14.64 7.54
N GLY A 3 19.13 -13.44 6.94
CA GLY A 3 19.53 -13.26 5.53
C GLY A 3 18.39 -13.30 4.52
N PHE A 4 17.12 -13.15 4.93
CA PHE A 4 15.98 -13.11 4.00
C PHE A 4 16.14 -12.04 2.91
N TRP A 5 16.82 -10.93 3.20
CA TRP A 5 17.10 -9.85 2.24
C TRP A 5 18.05 -10.27 1.09
N ARG A 6 18.67 -11.45 1.16
CA ARG A 6 19.57 -11.98 0.11
C ARG A 6 18.87 -12.93 -0.85
N LYS A 7 17.59 -13.23 -0.63
CA LYS A 7 16.85 -14.22 -1.40
C LYS A 7 15.51 -13.64 -1.84
N PRO A 8 14.99 -14.06 -3.01
CA PRO A 8 13.61 -13.83 -3.33
C PRO A 8 12.70 -14.40 -2.23
N MET A 9 11.63 -13.68 -1.90
CA MET A 9 10.67 -14.10 -0.91
C MET A 9 9.26 -14.11 -1.51
N ARG A 10 8.44 -15.01 -1.03
CA ARG A 10 7.00 -15.05 -1.32
C ARG A 10 6.30 -15.37 -0.02
N LEU A 11 5.24 -14.66 0.28
CA LEU A 11 4.41 -14.97 1.44
C LEU A 11 3.82 -16.37 1.30
N THR A 12 3.71 -17.09 2.39
CA THR A 12 2.89 -18.30 2.44
C THR A 12 1.42 -17.93 2.28
N TYR A 13 0.57 -18.89 1.89
CA TYR A 13 -0.87 -18.66 1.80
C TYR A 13 -1.45 -18.13 3.12
N GLY A 14 -1.05 -18.72 4.25
CA GLY A 14 -1.53 -18.30 5.56
C GLY A 14 -1.16 -16.84 5.89
N GLU A 15 0.07 -16.44 5.59
CA GLU A 15 0.52 -15.05 5.80
C GLU A 15 -0.23 -14.08 4.89
N ALA A 16 -0.38 -14.40 3.60
CA ALA A 16 -1.12 -13.57 2.65
C ALA A 16 -2.60 -13.46 3.03
N ALA A 17 -3.23 -14.59 3.37
CA ALA A 17 -4.62 -14.64 3.80
C ALA A 17 -4.88 -13.81 5.05
N TYR A 18 -3.96 -13.85 6.03
CA TYR A 18 -4.08 -13.06 7.26
C TYR A 18 -3.83 -11.58 7.03
N ALA A 19 -2.75 -11.25 6.32
CA ALA A 19 -2.25 -9.87 6.27
C ALA A 19 -2.91 -9.02 5.17
N MET A 20 -3.14 -9.61 3.98
CA MET A 20 -3.54 -8.87 2.80
C MET A 20 -4.97 -9.19 2.32
N LEU A 21 -5.40 -10.45 2.43
CA LEU A 21 -6.57 -10.96 1.71
C LEU A 21 -7.71 -11.35 2.65
N HIS A 22 -7.67 -10.96 3.92
CA HIS A 22 -8.60 -11.46 4.94
C HIS A 22 -10.06 -11.04 4.73
N LEU A 23 -10.32 -10.00 3.95
CA LEU A 23 -11.68 -9.57 3.60
C LEU A 23 -12.24 -10.27 2.35
N LEU A 24 -11.40 -10.98 1.60
CA LEU A 24 -11.88 -11.76 0.44
C LEU A 24 -12.55 -13.07 0.88
N PRO A 25 -13.61 -13.52 0.15
CA PRO A 25 -14.10 -14.88 0.26
C PRO A 25 -12.99 -15.91 0.01
N GLU A 26 -13.06 -17.09 0.64
CA GLU A 26 -11.97 -18.07 0.60
C GLU A 26 -11.58 -18.49 -0.83
N ALA A 27 -12.54 -18.69 -1.72
CA ALA A 27 -12.27 -19.08 -3.10
C ALA A 27 -11.50 -18.00 -3.87
N GLU A 28 -11.91 -16.72 -3.71
CA GLU A 28 -11.26 -15.58 -4.33
C GLU A 28 -9.85 -15.33 -3.74
N ARG A 29 -9.73 -15.46 -2.42
CA ARG A 29 -8.47 -15.36 -1.69
C ARG A 29 -7.42 -16.32 -2.23
N ARG A 30 -7.82 -17.57 -2.48
CA ARG A 30 -6.92 -18.58 -3.04
C ARG A 30 -6.53 -18.26 -4.48
N ALA A 31 -7.48 -17.85 -5.31
CA ALA A 31 -7.23 -17.47 -6.70
C ALA A 31 -6.26 -16.27 -6.78
N VAL A 32 -6.45 -15.25 -5.95
CA VAL A 32 -5.54 -14.09 -5.87
C VAL A 32 -4.15 -14.53 -5.40
N TYR A 33 -4.07 -15.37 -4.37
CA TYR A 33 -2.77 -15.86 -3.88
C TYR A 33 -1.98 -16.64 -4.94
N GLU A 34 -2.65 -17.38 -5.81
CA GLU A 34 -1.98 -18.13 -6.90
C GLU A 34 -1.28 -17.19 -7.91
N THR A 35 -1.73 -15.96 -8.03
CA THR A 35 -1.08 -14.94 -8.88
C THR A 35 0.17 -14.32 -8.24
N PHE A 36 0.39 -14.53 -6.94
CA PHE A 36 1.56 -13.96 -6.26
C PHE A 36 2.85 -14.54 -6.82
N VAL A 37 3.81 -13.69 -7.01
CA VAL A 37 5.15 -14.02 -7.47
C VAL A 37 6.19 -13.79 -6.37
N TYR A 38 7.43 -14.15 -6.66
CA TYR A 38 8.53 -13.84 -5.76
C TYR A 38 8.90 -12.37 -5.84
N GLU A 39 9.08 -11.77 -4.67
CA GLU A 39 9.55 -10.40 -4.49
C GLU A 39 11.00 -10.36 -4.04
N SER A 40 11.65 -9.22 -4.26
CA SER A 40 13.01 -9.00 -3.78
C SER A 40 13.02 -8.88 -2.25
N GLY A 41 13.66 -9.83 -1.59
CA GLY A 41 13.85 -9.75 -0.14
C GLY A 41 14.64 -8.49 0.27
N ARG A 42 15.50 -7.98 -0.61
CA ARG A 42 16.23 -6.74 -0.37
C ARG A 42 15.29 -5.53 -0.38
N ALA A 43 14.42 -5.42 -1.36
CA ALA A 43 13.44 -4.32 -1.41
C ALA A 43 12.52 -4.36 -0.18
N ALA A 44 12.03 -5.55 0.19
CA ALA A 44 11.22 -5.73 1.40
C ALA A 44 11.97 -5.31 2.68
N PHE A 45 13.28 -5.60 2.76
CA PHE A 45 14.12 -5.16 3.88
C PHE A 45 14.29 -3.63 3.91
N GLU A 46 14.67 -3.03 2.79
CA GLU A 46 14.91 -1.58 2.68
C GLU A 46 13.65 -0.77 3.00
N ILE A 47 12.46 -1.28 2.66
CA ILE A 47 11.18 -0.66 3.00
C ILE A 47 10.78 -0.92 4.47
N GLY A 48 10.80 -2.17 4.91
CA GLY A 48 10.31 -2.56 6.23
C GLY A 48 11.25 -2.17 7.38
N PHE A 49 12.55 -2.15 7.12
CA PHE A 49 13.60 -1.84 8.09
C PHE A 49 14.40 -0.58 7.69
N TRP A 50 13.73 0.41 7.13
CA TRP A 50 14.31 1.63 6.60
C TRP A 50 15.26 2.36 7.57
N LEU A 51 15.07 2.24 8.88
CA LEU A 51 15.97 2.79 9.91
C LEU A 51 17.35 2.11 9.92
N LEU A 52 17.42 0.85 9.47
CA LEU A 52 18.66 0.06 9.39
C LEU A 52 19.30 0.12 8.00
N ASP A 53 18.62 0.72 7.03
CA ASP A 53 19.16 0.91 5.70
C ASP A 53 20.07 2.15 5.65
N SER A 54 21.37 1.92 5.69
CA SER A 54 22.38 2.98 5.61
C SER A 54 22.35 3.76 4.29
N ARG A 55 21.81 3.17 3.23
CA ARG A 55 21.67 3.81 1.91
C ARG A 55 20.42 4.69 1.81
N ARG A 56 19.49 4.52 2.75
CA ARG A 56 18.21 5.24 2.76
C ARG A 56 17.46 5.14 1.43
N ALA A 57 17.46 3.94 0.82
CA ALA A 57 16.94 3.70 -0.52
C ALA A 57 15.43 4.03 -0.65
N ALA A 58 14.67 3.88 0.45
CA ALA A 58 13.25 4.23 0.51
C ALA A 58 12.96 5.66 1.02
N ALA A 59 14.00 6.49 1.20
CA ALA A 59 13.80 7.85 1.70
C ALA A 59 13.24 8.77 0.60
N VAL A 60 12.21 9.52 0.95
CA VAL A 60 11.59 10.54 0.10
C VAL A 60 11.76 11.90 0.80
N ASP A 61 12.16 12.92 0.06
CA ASP A 61 12.08 14.32 0.51
C ASP A 61 10.70 14.87 0.13
N GLU A 62 9.77 14.75 1.06
CA GLU A 62 8.38 15.16 0.86
C GLU A 62 8.24 16.64 0.52
N LYS A 63 9.22 17.47 0.93
CA LYS A 63 9.21 18.92 0.66
C LYS A 63 9.44 19.25 -0.81
N GLN A 64 10.02 18.32 -1.58
CA GLN A 64 10.25 18.50 -3.01
C GLN A 64 9.06 18.06 -3.85
N VAL A 65 8.09 17.36 -3.28
CA VAL A 65 6.89 16.93 -3.98
C VAL A 65 5.95 18.12 -4.15
N ARG A 66 5.70 18.51 -5.39
CA ARG A 66 4.88 19.69 -5.76
C ARG A 66 3.55 19.30 -6.41
N CYS A 67 3.46 18.09 -6.94
CA CYS A 67 2.23 17.59 -7.54
C CYS A 67 1.21 17.19 -6.47
N PRO A 68 -0.09 17.22 -6.78
CA PRO A 68 -1.11 16.64 -5.92
C PRO A 68 -0.84 15.16 -5.64
N VAL A 69 -1.04 14.75 -4.40
CA VAL A 69 -0.82 13.37 -3.93
C VAL A 69 -2.12 12.85 -3.31
N LEU A 70 -2.67 11.77 -3.86
CA LEU A 70 -3.78 11.06 -3.25
C LEU A 70 -3.25 9.89 -2.43
N VAL A 71 -3.55 9.87 -1.15
CA VAL A 71 -3.15 8.82 -0.21
C VAL A 71 -4.38 8.06 0.23
N LEU A 72 -4.42 6.75 -0.06
CA LEU A 72 -5.54 5.88 0.27
C LEU A 72 -5.16 4.89 1.37
N ALA A 73 -6.09 4.59 2.25
CA ALA A 73 -5.94 3.57 3.28
C ALA A 73 -7.19 2.71 3.38
N GLY A 74 -7.03 1.40 3.49
CA GLY A 74 -8.06 0.52 4.01
C GLY A 74 -8.09 0.64 5.55
N ALA A 75 -9.26 0.83 6.13
CA ALA A 75 -9.38 0.97 7.59
C ALA A 75 -8.98 -0.30 8.34
N GLU A 76 -9.06 -1.46 7.67
CA GLU A 76 -8.78 -2.79 8.22
C GLU A 76 -7.44 -3.37 7.74
N ASP A 77 -6.57 -2.50 7.16
CA ASP A 77 -5.25 -2.91 6.69
C ASP A 77 -4.34 -3.35 7.85
N ARG A 78 -3.87 -4.59 7.78
CA ARG A 78 -2.99 -5.22 8.79
C ARG A 78 -1.50 -5.10 8.46
N ILE A 79 -1.15 -4.66 7.25
CA ILE A 79 0.25 -4.45 6.83
C ILE A 79 0.63 -2.99 7.06
N THR A 80 -0.19 -2.07 6.55
CA THR A 80 0.00 -0.62 6.67
C THR A 80 -1.21 0.00 7.34
N PRO A 81 -1.33 -0.09 8.67
CA PRO A 81 -2.48 0.43 9.40
C PRO A 81 -2.82 1.88 9.03
N ALA A 82 -4.10 2.20 8.88
CA ALA A 82 -4.59 3.50 8.44
C ALA A 82 -3.97 4.67 9.22
N ALA A 83 -3.68 4.49 10.51
CA ALA A 83 -3.00 5.50 11.34
C ALA A 83 -1.59 5.82 10.83
N ILE A 84 -0.86 4.84 10.29
CA ILE A 84 0.47 5.03 9.70
C ILE A 84 0.33 5.74 8.36
N VAL A 85 -0.58 5.30 7.51
CA VAL A 85 -0.84 5.90 6.19
C VAL A 85 -1.26 7.37 6.34
N ARG A 86 -2.09 7.69 7.34
CA ARG A 86 -2.48 9.06 7.67
C ARG A 86 -1.29 9.93 8.07
N ARG A 87 -0.34 9.38 8.85
CA ARG A 87 0.91 10.08 9.19
C ARG A 87 1.77 10.34 7.95
N VAL A 88 1.81 9.40 7.01
CA VAL A 88 2.50 9.60 5.73
C VAL A 88 1.85 10.74 4.96
N ALA A 89 0.52 10.76 4.83
CA ALA A 89 -0.20 11.86 4.17
C ALA A 89 0.14 13.23 4.78
N HIS A 90 0.20 13.33 6.11
CA HIS A 90 0.55 14.58 6.79
C HIS A 90 1.94 15.11 6.47
N LYS A 91 2.88 14.27 6.04
CA LYS A 91 4.21 14.72 5.63
C LYS A 91 4.18 15.54 4.34
N TYR A 92 3.23 15.24 3.45
CA TYR A 92 3.06 15.95 2.18
C TYR A 92 2.25 17.25 2.31
N LYS A 93 1.71 17.55 3.52
CA LYS A 93 0.99 18.78 3.84
C LYS A 93 -0.12 19.11 2.84
N ASP A 94 -0.04 20.32 2.27
CA ASP A 94 -1.10 20.90 1.44
C ASP A 94 -1.28 20.21 0.07
N VAL A 95 -0.31 19.42 -0.38
CA VAL A 95 -0.42 18.69 -1.65
C VAL A 95 -1.11 17.33 -1.49
N ALA A 96 -1.32 16.85 -0.25
CA ALA A 96 -1.92 15.55 0.00
C ALA A 96 -3.42 15.62 0.26
N THR A 97 -4.16 14.74 -0.40
CA THR A 97 -5.52 14.37 -0.06
C THR A 97 -5.51 12.98 0.56
N TYR A 98 -6.01 12.84 1.78
CA TYR A 98 -6.12 11.53 2.45
C TYR A 98 -7.55 11.01 2.40
N ARG A 99 -7.73 9.73 2.06
CA ARG A 99 -9.01 9.03 2.11
C ARG A 99 -8.84 7.68 2.79
N GLU A 100 -9.78 7.34 3.67
CA GLU A 100 -9.82 6.07 4.38
C GLU A 100 -11.13 5.35 4.06
N TYR A 101 -11.05 4.07 3.73
CA TYR A 101 -12.19 3.27 3.30
C TYR A 101 -12.49 2.19 4.33
N ALA A 102 -13.62 2.32 5.01
CA ALA A 102 -14.15 1.29 5.88
C ALA A 102 -14.52 0.03 5.07
N GLY A 103 -14.33 -1.15 5.66
CA GLY A 103 -14.58 -2.42 4.99
C GLY A 103 -13.53 -2.81 3.94
N HIS A 104 -12.40 -2.10 3.90
CA HIS A 104 -11.27 -2.42 3.03
C HIS A 104 -9.99 -2.65 3.84
N ALA A 105 -9.16 -3.57 3.36
CA ALA A 105 -7.86 -3.91 3.94
C ALA A 105 -6.71 -3.50 3.00
N HIS A 106 -5.69 -4.35 2.86
CA HIS A 106 -4.51 -4.05 2.04
C HIS A 106 -4.76 -4.21 0.54
N TRP A 107 -5.69 -5.09 0.15
CA TRP A 107 -5.99 -5.40 -1.26
C TRP A 107 -7.10 -4.50 -1.83
N VAL A 108 -7.04 -3.21 -1.54
CA VAL A 108 -8.05 -2.19 -1.93
C VAL A 108 -8.40 -2.19 -3.43
N VAL A 109 -7.52 -2.74 -4.28
CA VAL A 109 -7.68 -2.77 -5.74
C VAL A 109 -8.52 -3.94 -6.26
N GLY A 110 -8.91 -4.86 -5.40
CA GLY A 110 -9.66 -6.07 -5.79
C GLY A 110 -10.53 -6.64 -4.69
N GLU A 111 -10.71 -5.95 -3.56
CA GLU A 111 -11.69 -6.31 -2.54
C GLU A 111 -13.11 -5.93 -3.00
N PRO A 112 -14.16 -6.63 -2.51
CA PRO A 112 -15.54 -6.24 -2.82
C PRO A 112 -15.79 -4.75 -2.58
N GLY A 113 -16.29 -4.04 -3.60
CA GLY A 113 -16.50 -2.59 -3.56
C GLY A 113 -15.33 -1.73 -4.05
N TRP A 114 -14.26 -2.35 -4.58
CA TRP A 114 -13.11 -1.64 -5.16
C TRP A 114 -13.50 -0.65 -6.27
N GLU A 115 -14.61 -0.90 -6.98
CA GLU A 115 -15.11 -0.03 -8.03
C GLU A 115 -15.42 1.38 -7.49
N THR A 116 -16.01 1.47 -6.30
CA THR A 116 -16.29 2.76 -5.63
C THR A 116 -14.99 3.51 -5.32
N ILE A 117 -13.94 2.78 -4.94
CA ILE A 117 -12.61 3.38 -4.72
C ILE A 117 -12.04 3.88 -6.05
N ALA A 118 -12.13 3.08 -7.11
CA ALA A 118 -11.68 3.47 -8.46
C ALA A 118 -12.41 4.72 -8.98
N GLU A 119 -13.73 4.80 -8.80
CA GLU A 119 -14.52 5.99 -9.12
C GLU A 119 -14.07 7.21 -8.32
N SER A 120 -13.86 7.03 -7.03
CA SER A 120 -13.36 8.08 -6.14
C SER A 120 -11.98 8.61 -6.57
N ILE A 121 -11.07 7.73 -7.03
CA ILE A 121 -9.76 8.10 -7.57
C ILE A 121 -9.95 8.89 -8.88
N ARG A 122 -10.76 8.38 -9.80
CA ARG A 122 -11.07 9.05 -11.08
C ARG A 122 -11.61 10.45 -10.84
N ASP A 123 -12.57 10.61 -9.96
CA ASP A 123 -13.20 11.91 -9.68
C ASP A 123 -12.19 12.89 -9.06
N TRP A 124 -11.32 12.39 -8.19
CA TRP A 124 -10.21 13.20 -7.66
C TRP A 124 -9.26 13.65 -8.78
N MET A 125 -8.89 12.77 -9.69
CA MET A 125 -8.02 13.11 -10.83
C MET A 125 -8.66 14.14 -11.77
N GLN A 126 -9.97 14.00 -12.02
CA GLN A 126 -10.70 14.96 -12.88
C GLN A 126 -10.85 16.33 -12.21
N GLY A 127 -10.85 16.41 -10.90
CA GLY A 127 -10.89 17.67 -10.14
C GLY A 127 -9.55 18.40 -10.04
N LEU A 128 -8.47 17.80 -10.56
CA LEU A 128 -7.16 18.47 -10.54
C LEU A 128 -7.11 19.59 -11.60
N PRO A 129 -6.37 20.70 -11.29
CA PRO A 129 -6.11 21.72 -12.30
C PRO A 129 -5.33 21.13 -13.47
N ALA A 130 -5.61 21.60 -14.67
CA ALA A 130 -4.85 21.20 -15.85
C ALA A 130 -3.36 21.48 -15.61
N ALA A 131 -2.53 20.52 -16.00
CA ALA A 131 -1.09 20.72 -15.93
C ALA A 131 -0.72 21.87 -16.87
N GLY A 132 -0.21 22.97 -16.31
CA GLY A 132 0.31 24.10 -17.04
C GLY A 132 1.66 23.79 -17.69
#